data_45b660b2f08d42a0f55e3cc86c78a831
#
_entry.id   45b660b2f08d42a0f55e3cc86c78a831
#
_cell.length_a   1.000
_cell.length_b   1.000
_cell.length_c   1.000
_cell.angle_alpha   90.00
_cell.angle_beta   90.00
_cell.angle_gamma   90.00
#
_symmetry.space_group_name_H-M   'P 1'
#
loop_
_entity.id
_entity.type
_entity.pdbx_description
1 polymer ?
#
loop_
_entity_poly.entity_id
_entity_poly.type
_entity_poly.pdbx_seq_one_letter_code
_entity_poly.pdbx_strand_id
1 'polypeptide(L)'
;MTQRVSDELQKIIKELGSKQIEDLVSQVAGGKMLRPRLMLKISQNEKIYELAAIIELIHIASLLHDDVIDSSPLRRQKPTVNATNGDKTAVMLGDILYSKAFSKLVSFGSKIAYEVSNAVTVLSIGEMEDVDMGRSVNLDEELYLSMLYKKTGSLIEAAAVSAAILDGSDDGNIRIFGKNLG
;
A
#
# COMPACT_ATOMS: atom_id res chain seq x y z
N MET A 1 -11.93 -15.43 -3.60
CA MET A 1 -12.03 -13.95 -3.68
C MET A 1 -10.67 -13.29 -3.88
N THR A 2 -9.68 -13.51 -3.01
CA THR A 2 -8.35 -12.89 -3.14
C THR A 2 -7.56 -13.37 -4.36
N GLN A 3 -7.85 -14.55 -4.90
CA GLN A 3 -7.19 -15.03 -6.13
C GLN A 3 -7.39 -14.07 -7.31
N ARG A 4 -8.62 -13.57 -7.52
CA ARG A 4 -8.89 -12.58 -8.59
C ARG A 4 -8.10 -11.28 -8.40
N VAL A 5 -7.90 -10.84 -7.14
CA VAL A 5 -7.03 -9.68 -6.86
C VAL A 5 -5.58 -9.98 -7.22
N SER A 6 -5.10 -11.19 -6.91
CA SER A 6 -3.75 -11.63 -7.30
C SER A 6 -3.58 -11.67 -8.82
N ASP A 7 -4.60 -12.13 -9.53
CA ASP A 7 -4.58 -12.20 -10.99
C ASP A 7 -4.53 -10.79 -11.61
N GLU A 8 -5.32 -9.84 -11.09
CA GLU A 8 -5.28 -8.43 -11.52
C GLU A 8 -3.94 -7.77 -11.16
N LEU A 9 -3.38 -8.05 -9.98
CA LEU A 9 -2.06 -7.55 -9.60
C LEU A 9 -0.98 -8.04 -10.56
N GLN A 10 -0.96 -9.33 -10.89
CA GLN A 10 -0.02 -9.88 -11.86
C GLN A 10 -0.20 -9.29 -13.26
N LYS A 11 -1.43 -9.03 -13.68
CA LYS A 11 -1.72 -8.36 -14.95
C LYS A 11 -1.14 -6.95 -14.98
N ILE A 12 -1.34 -6.15 -13.92
CA ILE A 12 -0.77 -4.80 -13.80
C ILE A 12 0.76 -4.84 -13.87
N ILE A 13 1.40 -5.81 -13.19
CA ILE A 13 2.85 -5.97 -13.20
C ILE A 13 3.36 -6.35 -14.58
N LYS A 14 2.69 -7.25 -15.30
CA LYS A 14 3.03 -7.65 -16.66
C LYS A 14 2.94 -6.49 -17.67
N GLU A 15 2.03 -5.53 -17.45
CA GLU A 15 1.94 -4.31 -18.27
C GLU A 15 3.21 -3.45 -18.21
N LEU A 16 4.11 -3.66 -17.23
CA LEU A 16 5.43 -3.01 -17.17
C LEU A 16 6.42 -3.55 -18.19
N GLY A 17 6.15 -4.71 -18.79
CA GLY A 17 6.94 -5.28 -19.89
C GLY A 17 8.36 -5.70 -19.50
N SER A 18 8.62 -5.95 -18.21
CA SER A 18 9.96 -6.29 -17.70
C SER A 18 9.92 -7.54 -16.84
N LYS A 19 10.52 -8.61 -17.33
CA LYS A 19 10.66 -9.87 -16.61
C LYS A 19 11.42 -9.71 -15.29
N GLN A 20 12.44 -8.86 -15.27
CA GLN A 20 13.18 -8.55 -14.05
C GLN A 20 12.27 -7.97 -12.97
N ILE A 21 11.38 -7.04 -13.32
CA ILE A 21 10.42 -6.44 -12.37
C ILE A 21 9.44 -7.51 -11.87
N GLU A 22 8.91 -8.35 -12.76
CA GLU A 22 8.02 -9.45 -12.37
C GLU A 22 8.67 -10.37 -11.33
N ASP A 23 9.93 -10.77 -11.56
CA ASP A 23 10.67 -11.65 -10.67
C ASP A 23 10.96 -10.98 -9.31
N LEU A 24 11.34 -9.71 -9.29
CA LEU A 24 11.58 -8.94 -8.07
C LEU A 24 10.29 -8.76 -7.25
N VAL A 25 9.17 -8.39 -7.89
CA VAL A 25 7.89 -8.24 -7.21
C VAL A 25 7.42 -9.57 -6.62
N SER A 26 7.67 -10.70 -7.30
CA SER A 26 7.32 -12.03 -6.77
C SER A 26 8.00 -12.40 -5.46
N GLN A 27 9.16 -11.79 -5.14
CA GLN A 27 9.88 -11.99 -3.88
C GLN A 27 9.17 -11.28 -2.71
N VAL A 28 8.55 -10.13 -2.96
CA VAL A 28 7.89 -9.29 -1.94
C VAL A 28 6.41 -9.62 -1.81
N ALA A 29 5.75 -9.97 -2.91
CA ALA A 29 4.33 -10.32 -2.95
C ALA A 29 4.00 -11.55 -2.10
N GLY A 30 2.77 -11.69 -1.62
CA GLY A 30 2.31 -12.88 -0.90
C GLY A 30 1.99 -12.65 0.59
N GLY A 31 1.49 -11.47 0.93
CA GLY A 31 0.96 -11.18 2.27
C GLY A 31 -0.44 -11.74 2.52
N LYS A 32 -0.99 -11.41 3.70
CA LYS A 32 -2.36 -11.78 4.09
C LYS A 32 -3.45 -11.07 3.28
N MET A 33 -3.08 -10.10 2.42
CA MET A 33 -3.99 -9.27 1.63
C MET A 33 -5.12 -8.64 2.46
N LEU A 34 -4.79 -8.07 3.63
CA LEU A 34 -5.79 -7.54 4.56
C LEU A 34 -6.59 -6.39 3.94
N ARG A 35 -5.92 -5.45 3.26
CA ARG A 35 -6.57 -4.32 2.58
C ARG A 35 -7.50 -4.80 1.46
N PRO A 36 -7.05 -5.64 0.51
CA PRO A 36 -7.94 -6.27 -0.46
C PRO A 36 -9.13 -7.00 0.16
N ARG A 37 -8.90 -7.80 1.22
CA ARG A 37 -9.99 -8.54 1.89
C ARG A 37 -11.02 -7.61 2.50
N LEU A 38 -10.61 -6.49 3.08
CA LEU A 38 -11.50 -5.45 3.58
C LEU A 38 -12.35 -4.86 2.44
N MET A 39 -11.71 -4.43 1.36
CA MET A 39 -12.37 -3.84 0.20
C MET A 39 -13.43 -4.76 -0.41
N LEU A 40 -13.10 -6.05 -0.56
CA LEU A 40 -14.02 -7.08 -1.08
C LEU A 40 -15.21 -7.38 -0.15
N LYS A 41 -15.19 -6.93 1.11
CA LYS A 41 -16.33 -7.00 2.03
C LYS A 41 -17.21 -5.76 1.96
N ILE A 42 -16.64 -4.63 1.56
CA ILE A 42 -17.34 -3.34 1.47
C ILE A 42 -18.05 -3.21 0.13
N SER A 43 -17.39 -3.57 -0.99
CA SER A 43 -17.92 -3.36 -2.34
C SER A 43 -18.21 -4.68 -3.05
N GLN A 44 -19.33 -4.69 -3.81
CA GLN A 44 -19.73 -5.77 -4.72
C GLN A 44 -19.46 -5.42 -6.19
N ASN A 45 -18.92 -4.24 -6.47
CA ASN A 45 -18.60 -3.79 -7.82
C ASN A 45 -17.50 -4.65 -8.45
N GLU A 46 -17.67 -5.06 -9.70
CA GLU A 46 -16.66 -5.89 -10.40
C GLU A 46 -15.29 -5.21 -10.53
N LYS A 47 -15.24 -3.87 -10.60
CA LYS A 47 -13.97 -3.12 -10.61
C LYS A 47 -13.22 -3.14 -9.29
N ILE A 48 -13.82 -3.67 -8.21
CA ILE A 48 -13.18 -3.74 -6.89
C ILE A 48 -11.90 -4.60 -6.93
N TYR A 49 -11.85 -5.61 -7.78
CA TYR A 49 -10.67 -6.49 -7.87
C TYR A 49 -9.45 -5.74 -8.42
N GLU A 50 -9.63 -4.92 -9.46
CA GLU A 50 -8.57 -4.07 -10.00
C GLU A 50 -8.17 -2.99 -8.99
N LEU A 51 -9.13 -2.30 -8.36
CA LEU A 51 -8.84 -1.28 -7.35
C LEU A 51 -8.09 -1.87 -6.15
N ALA A 52 -8.50 -3.04 -5.66
CA ALA A 52 -7.83 -3.74 -4.58
C ALA A 52 -6.40 -4.20 -4.96
N ALA A 53 -6.18 -4.57 -6.22
CA ALA A 53 -4.85 -4.88 -6.74
C ALA A 53 -3.95 -3.64 -6.78
N ILE A 54 -4.50 -2.47 -7.13
CA ILE A 54 -3.77 -1.19 -7.10
C ILE A 54 -3.37 -0.83 -5.66
N ILE A 55 -4.28 -0.97 -4.70
CA ILE A 55 -3.97 -0.75 -3.27
C ILE A 55 -2.88 -1.70 -2.76
N GLU A 56 -2.93 -2.98 -3.17
CA GLU A 56 -1.89 -3.95 -2.79
C GLU A 56 -0.55 -3.62 -3.48
N LEU A 57 -0.56 -3.12 -4.72
CA LEU A 57 0.64 -2.65 -5.41
C LEU A 57 1.30 -1.48 -4.67
N ILE A 58 0.51 -0.52 -4.20
CA ILE A 58 0.96 0.59 -3.35
C ILE A 58 1.57 0.05 -2.04
N HIS A 59 0.92 -0.92 -1.42
CA HIS A 59 1.45 -1.54 -0.20
C HIS A 59 2.79 -2.26 -0.44
N ILE A 60 2.94 -2.97 -1.57
CA ILE A 60 4.21 -3.60 -1.94
C ILE A 60 5.30 -2.55 -2.13
N ALA A 61 4.98 -1.41 -2.78
CA ALA A 61 5.91 -0.31 -2.96
C ALA A 61 6.38 0.27 -1.61
N SER A 62 5.44 0.50 -0.66
CA SER A 62 5.82 0.98 0.67
C SER A 62 6.76 0.00 1.39
N LEU A 63 6.48 -1.31 1.31
CA LEU A 63 7.34 -2.32 1.93
C LEU A 63 8.76 -2.36 1.37
N LEU A 64 8.93 -2.06 0.07
CA LEU A 64 10.26 -1.98 -0.55
C LEU A 64 11.06 -0.79 -0.02
N HIS A 65 10.41 0.35 0.19
CA HIS A 65 11.04 1.54 0.77
C HIS A 65 11.34 1.33 2.25
N ASP A 66 10.39 0.78 3.03
CA ASP A 66 10.59 0.44 4.45
C ASP A 66 11.79 -0.49 4.65
N ASP A 67 11.93 -1.55 3.82
CA ASP A 67 13.04 -2.49 3.92
C ASP A 67 14.41 -1.80 3.75
N VAL A 68 14.48 -0.76 2.91
CA VAL A 68 15.71 0.04 2.74
C VAL A 68 15.91 0.97 3.93
N ILE A 69 14.88 1.68 4.36
CA ILE A 69 14.92 2.63 5.49
C ILE A 69 15.37 1.91 6.77
N ASP A 70 14.78 0.74 7.03
CA ASP A 70 15.05 -0.08 8.21
C ASP A 70 16.33 -0.93 8.06
N SER A 71 16.99 -0.90 6.88
CA SER A 71 18.11 -1.80 6.55
C SER A 71 17.77 -3.27 6.83
N SER A 72 16.54 -3.66 6.57
CA SER A 72 16.01 -4.99 6.90
C SER A 72 16.57 -6.05 5.93
N PRO A 73 17.29 -7.08 6.42
CA PRO A 73 17.81 -8.14 5.56
C PRO A 73 16.76 -9.21 5.23
N LEU A 74 15.72 -9.33 6.04
CA LEU A 74 14.69 -10.37 5.93
C LEU A 74 13.29 -9.80 6.13
N ARG A 75 12.35 -10.23 5.29
CA ARG A 75 10.90 -10.01 5.47
C ARG A 75 10.17 -11.35 5.36
N ARG A 76 9.40 -11.71 6.39
CA ARG A 76 8.67 -12.99 6.45
C ARG A 76 9.58 -14.21 6.21
N GLN A 77 10.78 -14.18 6.80
CA GLN A 77 11.83 -15.23 6.68
C GLN A 77 12.42 -15.38 5.26
N LYS A 78 12.17 -14.44 4.36
CA LYS A 78 12.77 -14.40 3.03
C LYS A 78 13.71 -13.20 2.92
N PRO A 79 14.81 -13.29 2.17
CA PRO A 79 15.64 -12.13 1.89
C PRO A 79 14.85 -11.02 1.22
N THR A 80 15.10 -9.78 1.62
CA THR A 80 14.52 -8.57 1.02
C THR A 80 15.18 -8.23 -0.31
N VAL A 81 14.53 -7.39 -1.13
CA VAL A 81 15.10 -6.96 -2.41
C VAL A 81 16.38 -6.12 -2.20
N ASN A 82 16.42 -5.25 -1.17
CA ASN A 82 17.63 -4.50 -0.84
C ASN A 82 18.78 -5.42 -0.43
N ALA A 83 18.53 -6.48 0.32
CA ALA A 83 19.56 -7.45 0.71
C ALA A 83 20.10 -8.27 -0.47
N THR A 84 19.28 -8.59 -1.47
CA THR A 84 19.69 -9.43 -2.62
C THR A 84 20.14 -8.63 -3.83
N ASN A 85 19.56 -7.45 -4.06
CA ASN A 85 19.75 -6.64 -5.28
C ASN A 85 20.25 -5.21 -5.01
N GLY A 86 20.40 -4.85 -3.73
CA GLY A 86 20.86 -3.54 -3.26
C GLY A 86 19.76 -2.49 -3.15
N ASP A 87 20.02 -1.49 -2.30
CA ASP A 87 19.07 -0.41 -1.95
C ASP A 87 18.57 0.35 -3.17
N LYS A 88 19.44 0.67 -4.12
CA LYS A 88 19.08 1.40 -5.34
C LYS A 88 18.02 0.65 -6.15
N THR A 89 18.12 -0.68 -6.24
CA THR A 89 17.14 -1.51 -6.95
C THR A 89 15.81 -1.51 -6.22
N ALA A 90 15.83 -1.63 -4.89
CA ALA A 90 14.61 -1.64 -4.08
C ALA A 90 13.87 -0.29 -4.16
N VAL A 91 14.58 0.83 -4.03
CA VAL A 91 14.00 2.18 -4.16
C VAL A 91 13.37 2.38 -5.54
N MET A 92 14.13 2.11 -6.62
CA MET A 92 13.62 2.27 -7.99
C MET A 92 12.43 1.36 -8.28
N LEU A 93 12.43 0.15 -7.75
CA LEU A 93 11.29 -0.76 -7.89
C LEU A 93 10.05 -0.18 -7.19
N GLY A 94 10.19 0.34 -5.96
CA GLY A 94 9.11 1.00 -5.23
C GLY A 94 8.53 2.18 -6.01
N ASP A 95 9.38 3.04 -6.58
CA ASP A 95 8.96 4.19 -7.39
C ASP A 95 8.20 3.77 -8.66
N ILE A 96 8.67 2.71 -9.33
CA ILE A 96 7.98 2.15 -10.52
C ILE A 96 6.58 1.66 -10.13
N LEU A 97 6.45 0.93 -9.00
CA LEU A 97 5.16 0.40 -8.56
C LEU A 97 4.22 1.53 -8.12
N TYR A 98 4.67 2.55 -7.39
CA TYR A 98 3.87 3.73 -7.07
C TYR A 98 3.38 4.45 -8.32
N SER A 99 4.30 4.73 -9.26
CA SER A 99 3.96 5.42 -10.52
C SER A 99 2.93 4.63 -11.34
N LYS A 100 3.09 3.30 -11.41
CA LYS A 100 2.13 2.42 -12.08
C LYS A 100 0.77 2.43 -11.39
N ALA A 101 0.74 2.35 -10.06
CA ALA A 101 -0.50 2.41 -9.29
C ALA A 101 -1.24 3.73 -9.51
N PHE A 102 -0.55 4.87 -9.41
CA PHE A 102 -1.15 6.19 -9.65
C PHE A 102 -1.68 6.35 -11.07
N SER A 103 -0.97 5.85 -12.07
CA SER A 103 -1.45 5.88 -13.47
C SER A 103 -2.75 5.08 -13.65
N LYS A 104 -2.90 3.96 -12.96
CA LYS A 104 -4.12 3.12 -13.00
C LYS A 104 -5.28 3.77 -12.23
N LEU A 105 -5.02 4.50 -11.13
CA LEU A 105 -6.05 5.18 -10.33
C LEU A 105 -6.83 6.23 -11.13
N VAL A 106 -6.24 6.83 -12.17
CA VAL A 106 -6.91 7.81 -13.03
C VAL A 106 -8.22 7.28 -13.61
N SER A 107 -8.28 5.98 -13.93
CA SER A 107 -9.47 5.33 -14.49
C SER A 107 -10.63 5.18 -13.49
N PHE A 108 -10.37 5.37 -12.18
CA PHE A 108 -11.37 5.29 -11.10
C PHE A 108 -11.97 6.65 -10.72
N GLY A 109 -11.56 7.72 -11.40
CA GLY A 109 -12.04 9.07 -11.15
C GLY A 109 -11.27 9.82 -10.06
N SER A 110 -11.41 11.14 -10.07
CA SER A 110 -10.61 12.04 -9.24
C SER A 110 -10.77 11.81 -7.73
N LYS A 111 -11.96 11.41 -7.27
CA LYS A 111 -12.24 11.22 -5.85
C LYS A 111 -11.44 10.04 -5.28
N ILE A 112 -11.49 8.87 -5.93
CA ILE A 112 -10.70 7.70 -5.51
C ILE A 112 -9.20 7.96 -5.67
N ALA A 113 -8.80 8.58 -6.79
CA ALA A 113 -7.41 8.91 -7.03
C ALA A 113 -6.85 9.86 -5.95
N TYR A 114 -7.63 10.86 -5.53
CA TYR A 114 -7.26 11.77 -4.45
C TYR A 114 -7.14 11.03 -3.10
N GLU A 115 -8.15 10.25 -2.71
CA GLU A 115 -8.14 9.51 -1.44
C GLU A 115 -6.89 8.63 -1.31
N VAL A 116 -6.58 7.88 -2.36
CA VAL A 116 -5.45 6.95 -2.34
C VAL A 116 -4.11 7.68 -2.39
N SER A 117 -3.96 8.69 -3.26
CA SER A 117 -2.69 9.45 -3.35
C SER A 117 -2.41 10.25 -2.09
N ASN A 118 -3.45 10.83 -1.47
CA ASN A 118 -3.31 11.50 -0.19
C ASN A 118 -2.89 10.54 0.93
N ALA A 119 -3.46 9.33 0.95
CA ALA A 119 -3.06 8.31 1.93
C ALA A 119 -1.58 7.90 1.79
N VAL A 120 -1.05 7.83 0.57
CA VAL A 120 0.39 7.58 0.34
C VAL A 120 1.23 8.74 0.87
N THR A 121 0.79 9.98 0.68
CA THR A 121 1.47 11.15 1.26
C THR A 121 1.50 11.07 2.78
N VAL A 122 0.36 10.76 3.41
CA VAL A 122 0.24 10.62 4.87
C VAL A 122 1.10 9.46 5.38
N LEU A 123 1.09 8.32 4.68
CA LEU A 123 1.94 7.15 5.00
C LEU A 123 3.42 7.52 4.98
N SER A 124 3.87 8.23 3.94
CA SER A 124 5.29 8.65 3.83
C SER A 124 5.70 9.63 4.93
N ILE A 125 4.79 10.52 5.36
CA ILE A 125 5.02 11.40 6.51
C ILE A 125 5.15 10.56 7.79
N GLY A 126 4.28 9.56 7.97
CA GLY A 126 4.35 8.65 9.12
C GLY A 126 5.65 7.88 9.17
N GLU A 127 6.18 7.46 8.02
CA GLU A 127 7.49 6.79 7.93
C GLU A 127 8.64 7.72 8.34
N MET A 128 8.61 8.98 7.91
CA MET A 128 9.60 9.97 8.34
C MET A 128 9.54 10.23 9.85
N GLU A 129 8.33 10.33 10.41
CA GLU A 129 8.13 10.51 11.86
C GLU A 129 8.65 9.30 12.65
N ASP A 130 8.45 8.07 12.17
CA ASP A 130 8.95 6.85 12.80
C ASP A 130 10.49 6.83 12.85
N VAL A 131 11.15 7.19 11.75
CA VAL A 131 12.61 7.34 11.70
C VAL A 131 13.12 8.38 12.70
N ASP A 132 12.45 9.53 12.80
CA ASP A 132 12.85 10.60 13.72
C ASP A 132 12.60 10.22 15.18
N MET A 133 11.50 9.52 15.47
CA MET A 133 11.19 8.99 16.81
C MET A 133 12.21 7.91 17.23
N GLY A 134 12.68 7.08 16.30
CA GLY A 134 13.73 6.10 16.57
C GLY A 134 15.10 6.73 16.94
N ARG A 135 15.34 7.99 16.57
CA ARG A 135 16.54 8.76 16.92
C ARG A 135 16.42 9.51 18.25
N SER A 136 15.21 9.71 18.74
CA SER A 136 14.93 10.45 19.96
C SER A 136 14.12 9.59 20.93
N VAL A 137 14.45 9.61 22.24
CA VAL A 137 13.62 8.97 23.26
C VAL A 137 12.43 9.91 23.55
N ASN A 138 11.39 9.83 22.72
CA ASN A 138 10.14 10.52 22.96
C ASN A 138 9.08 9.49 23.35
N LEU A 139 8.52 9.63 24.57
CA LEU A 139 7.51 8.75 25.14
C LEU A 139 6.09 9.37 25.09
N ASP A 140 5.85 10.31 24.18
CA ASP A 140 4.54 10.91 23.98
C ASP A 140 3.61 9.92 23.23
N GLU A 141 2.62 9.41 23.95
CA GLU A 141 1.68 8.41 23.44
C GLU A 141 0.82 8.95 22.27
N GLU A 142 0.41 10.22 22.33
CA GLU A 142 -0.41 10.81 21.27
C GLU A 142 0.37 10.94 19.97
N LEU A 143 1.63 11.36 20.04
CA LEU A 143 2.52 11.42 18.89
C LEU A 143 2.77 10.03 18.30
N TYR A 144 3.00 9.04 19.16
CA TYR A 144 3.21 7.66 18.74
C TYR A 144 1.97 7.08 18.03
N LEU A 145 0.77 7.25 18.60
CA LEU A 145 -0.48 6.81 17.98
C LEU A 145 -0.77 7.55 16.65
N SER A 146 -0.44 8.85 16.60
CA SER A 146 -0.55 9.64 15.37
C SER A 146 0.37 9.10 14.27
N MET A 147 1.62 8.78 14.59
CA MET A 147 2.59 8.20 13.67
C MET A 147 2.12 6.82 13.19
N LEU A 148 1.65 5.94 14.08
CA LEU A 148 1.11 4.61 13.71
C LEU A 148 -0.08 4.72 12.75
N TYR A 149 -1.01 5.64 13.02
CA TYR A 149 -2.11 5.90 12.08
C TYR A 149 -1.58 6.33 10.71
N LYS A 150 -0.64 7.28 10.67
CA LYS A 150 -0.07 7.75 9.41
C LYS A 150 0.62 6.61 8.65
N LYS A 151 1.50 5.88 9.31
CA LYS A 151 2.30 4.79 8.72
C LYS A 151 1.45 3.61 8.25
N THR A 152 0.39 3.26 8.97
CA THR A 152 -0.40 2.04 8.73
C THR A 152 -1.88 2.31 8.46
N GLY A 153 -2.54 3.08 9.31
CA GLY A 153 -3.99 3.32 9.29
C GLY A 153 -4.45 4.06 8.05
N SER A 154 -3.67 5.03 7.57
CA SER A 154 -4.05 5.89 6.45
C SER A 154 -4.40 5.11 5.17
N LEU A 155 -3.60 4.12 4.81
CA LEU A 155 -3.86 3.30 3.62
C LEU A 155 -5.00 2.29 3.84
N ILE A 156 -5.27 1.86 5.07
CA ILE A 156 -6.42 1.01 5.41
C ILE A 156 -7.71 1.83 5.31
N GLU A 157 -7.71 3.05 5.84
CA GLU A 157 -8.81 4.00 5.72
C GLU A 157 -9.13 4.28 4.24
N ALA A 158 -8.11 4.65 3.45
CA ALA A 158 -8.28 4.94 2.03
C ALA A 158 -8.80 3.74 1.24
N ALA A 159 -8.37 2.53 1.57
CA ALA A 159 -8.88 1.31 0.97
C ALA A 159 -10.38 1.12 1.24
N ALA A 160 -10.81 1.31 2.50
CA ALA A 160 -12.21 1.21 2.90
C ALA A 160 -13.08 2.28 2.21
N VAL A 161 -12.64 3.53 2.27
CA VAL A 161 -13.35 4.68 1.66
C VAL A 161 -13.44 4.54 0.15
N SER A 162 -12.33 4.15 -0.53
CA SER A 162 -12.32 3.96 -1.97
C SER A 162 -13.27 2.84 -2.42
N ALA A 163 -13.38 1.77 -1.63
CA ALA A 163 -14.33 0.70 -1.90
C ALA A 163 -15.79 1.18 -1.77
N ALA A 164 -16.08 2.01 -0.78
CA ALA A 164 -17.41 2.61 -0.60
C ALA A 164 -17.76 3.59 -1.74
N ILE A 165 -16.82 4.45 -2.11
CA ILE A 165 -16.98 5.39 -3.25
C ILE A 165 -17.28 4.62 -4.54
N LEU A 166 -16.63 3.49 -4.77
CA LEU A 166 -16.81 2.66 -5.97
C LEU A 166 -18.26 2.14 -6.09
N ASP A 167 -18.96 1.92 -4.97
CA ASP A 167 -20.38 1.54 -4.91
C ASP A 167 -21.30 2.77 -4.82
N GLY A 168 -20.77 3.98 -4.97
CA GLY A 168 -21.58 5.22 -4.90
C GLY A 168 -21.92 5.67 -3.49
N SER A 169 -21.31 5.07 -2.47
CA SER A 169 -21.43 5.49 -1.07
C SER A 169 -20.09 6.08 -0.58
N ASP A 170 -20.18 7.09 0.27
CA ASP A 170 -19.03 7.69 0.95
C ASP A 170 -19.58 8.27 2.25
N ASP A 171 -19.87 7.39 3.18
CA ASP A 171 -20.33 7.81 4.48
C ASP A 171 -19.16 7.94 5.49
N GLY A 172 -19.29 8.90 6.40
CA GLY A 172 -18.26 9.13 7.41
C GLY A 172 -18.01 7.93 8.32
N ASN A 173 -18.96 6.99 8.40
CA ASN A 173 -18.83 5.78 9.23
C ASN A 173 -17.80 4.82 8.66
N ILE A 174 -17.73 4.67 7.32
CA ILE A 174 -16.70 3.84 6.66
C ILE A 174 -15.31 4.41 6.91
N ARG A 175 -15.17 5.74 6.87
CA ARG A 175 -13.91 6.43 7.19
C ARG A 175 -13.48 6.19 8.63
N ILE A 176 -14.39 6.39 9.58
CA ILE A 176 -14.14 6.15 11.01
C ILE A 176 -13.77 4.68 11.25
N PHE A 177 -14.49 3.76 10.62
CA PHE A 177 -14.21 2.33 10.71
C PHE A 177 -12.82 2.00 10.16
N GLY A 178 -12.47 2.49 8.97
CA GLY A 178 -11.17 2.25 8.36
C GLY A 178 -10.01 2.80 9.21
N LYS A 179 -10.17 4.02 9.74
CA LYS A 179 -9.21 4.65 10.65
C LYS A 179 -8.97 3.82 11.92
N ASN A 180 -10.03 3.30 12.55
CA ASN A 180 -9.93 2.56 13.82
C ASN A 180 -9.51 1.09 13.61
N LEU A 181 -9.53 0.60 12.38
CA LEU A 181 -9.07 -0.75 12.05
C LEU A 181 -7.55 -0.81 11.84
N GLY A 182 -6.95 0.26 11.39
CA GLY A 182 -5.51 0.38 11.12
C GLY A 182 -4.73 0.84 12.31
#